data_75dd47688f173c36084a2de4885e0122
#
_entry.id   75dd47688f173c36084a2de4885e0122
#
_cell.length_a   1.000
_cell.length_b   1.000
_cell.length_c   1.000
_cell.angle_alpha   90.00
_cell.angle_beta   90.00
_cell.angle_gamma   90.00
#
_symmetry.space_group_name_H-M   'P 1'
#
loop_
_entity.id
_entity.type
_entity.pdbx_description
1 polymer ?
#
loop_
_entity_poly.entity_id
_entity_poly.type
_entity_poly.pdbx_seq_one_letter_code
_entity_poly.pdbx_strand_id
1 'polypeptide(L)'
;MKCYLGLGSNLGNRKENLYNAINRISELPECKSVRVSPVYETPALLPEGAPNDWNRPFLNLALEMECDQNPEAFLGTIQEIERAFGRGDHSKWSPRTIDIDILLWGDQTISSPKLEIPHAQLKKRAFVLDPLKDLKPDFLGIAKSHPQHSPIWMGIMNITPDSFSDGGSWRMNPDFHERLDKWDNYSVGIIDVGGESTRPRATPVN
;
A
#
# COMPACT_ATOMS: atom_id res chain seq x y z
N MET A 1 2.01 21.57 -3.75
CA MET A 1 1.56 20.38 -4.55
C MET A 1 1.12 19.31 -3.58
N LYS A 2 0.03 18.56 -3.88
CA LYS A 2 -0.45 17.49 -3.01
C LYS A 2 0.47 16.26 -3.10
N CYS A 3 0.89 15.74 -1.96
CA CYS A 3 1.76 14.55 -1.88
C CYS A 3 1.29 13.59 -0.79
N TYR A 4 1.73 12.34 -0.89
CA TYR A 4 1.35 11.26 0.00
C TYR A 4 2.60 10.55 0.50
N LEU A 5 2.67 10.33 1.82
CA LEU A 5 3.74 9.59 2.48
C LEU A 5 3.18 8.33 3.11
N GLY A 6 3.98 7.27 3.17
CA GLY A 6 3.74 6.09 4.01
C GLY A 6 4.64 6.19 5.24
N LEU A 7 4.08 6.00 6.42
CA LEU A 7 4.82 5.95 7.68
C LEU A 7 4.66 4.59 8.33
N GLY A 8 5.77 4.01 8.79
CA GLY A 8 5.78 2.72 9.46
C GLY A 8 6.69 2.69 10.68
N SER A 9 6.29 1.99 11.75
CA SER A 9 7.09 1.79 12.96
C SER A 9 6.92 0.38 13.50
N ASN A 10 8.04 -0.34 13.82
CA ASN A 10 7.99 -1.66 14.46
C ASN A 10 8.99 -1.82 15.61
N LEU A 11 9.57 -0.72 16.11
CA LEU A 11 10.51 -0.72 17.23
C LEU A 11 10.11 0.32 18.29
N GLY A 12 10.27 -0.02 19.56
CA GLY A 12 9.98 0.87 20.68
C GLY A 12 8.50 1.20 20.84
N ASN A 13 8.17 2.42 21.24
CA ASN A 13 6.79 2.89 21.34
C ASN A 13 6.29 3.32 19.94
N ARG A 14 5.81 2.35 19.17
CA ARG A 14 5.40 2.52 17.77
C ARG A 14 4.37 3.66 17.57
N LYS A 15 3.40 3.80 18.49
CA LYS A 15 2.38 4.88 18.41
C LYS A 15 3.00 6.26 18.61
N GLU A 16 3.85 6.38 19.60
CA GLU A 16 4.55 7.63 19.89
C GLU A 16 5.51 8.02 18.77
N ASN A 17 6.22 7.04 18.20
CA ASN A 17 7.09 7.27 17.04
C ASN A 17 6.32 7.84 15.85
N LEU A 18 5.15 7.25 15.52
CA LEU A 18 4.29 7.76 14.45
C LEU A 18 3.77 9.16 14.75
N TYR A 19 3.27 9.38 15.98
CA TYR A 19 2.77 10.69 16.39
C TYR A 19 3.85 11.78 16.29
N ASN A 20 5.03 11.51 16.81
CA ASN A 20 6.15 12.46 16.77
C ASN A 20 6.63 12.72 15.34
N ALA A 21 6.65 11.70 14.47
CA ALA A 21 7.00 11.88 13.07
C ALA A 21 5.98 12.75 12.31
N ILE A 22 4.67 12.54 12.56
CA ILE A 22 3.61 13.37 11.99
C ILE A 22 3.76 14.83 12.44
N ASN A 23 3.99 15.07 13.74
CA ASN A 23 4.18 16.42 14.26
C ASN A 23 5.39 17.08 13.59
N ARG A 24 6.50 16.36 13.50
CA ARG A 24 7.74 16.88 12.88
C ARG A 24 7.53 17.27 11.41
N ILE A 25 6.77 16.46 10.65
CA ILE A 25 6.43 16.77 9.26
C ILE A 25 5.47 17.97 9.19
N SER A 26 4.48 18.03 10.10
CA SER A 26 3.50 19.13 10.13
C SER A 26 4.09 20.48 10.50
N GLU A 27 5.21 20.51 11.21
CA GLU A 27 5.96 21.71 11.59
C GLU A 27 6.88 22.23 10.48
N LEU A 28 7.08 21.48 9.39
CA LEU A 28 7.90 21.93 8.27
C LEU A 28 7.25 23.13 7.57
N PRO A 29 7.96 24.24 7.35
CA PRO A 29 7.39 25.46 6.76
C PRO A 29 6.80 25.27 5.37
N GLU A 30 7.35 24.34 4.60
CA GLU A 30 6.92 23.96 3.25
C GLU A 30 5.72 23.02 3.22
N CYS A 31 5.30 22.47 4.37
CA CYS A 31 4.20 21.51 4.46
C CYS A 31 2.94 22.16 5.03
N LYS A 32 1.80 21.87 4.41
CA LYS A 32 0.49 22.42 4.80
C LYS A 32 -0.58 21.34 4.67
N SER A 33 -1.73 21.57 5.29
CA SER A 33 -2.96 20.78 5.10
C SER A 33 -2.77 19.28 5.37
N VAL A 34 -2.11 18.94 6.49
CA VAL A 34 -1.81 17.54 6.82
C VAL A 34 -3.08 16.78 7.20
N ARG A 35 -3.31 15.64 6.53
CA ARG A 35 -4.37 14.65 6.83
C ARG A 35 -3.73 13.29 7.04
N VAL A 36 -4.26 12.51 7.97
CA VAL A 36 -3.70 11.20 8.36
C VAL A 36 -4.78 10.13 8.20
N SER A 37 -4.42 8.97 7.67
CA SER A 37 -5.29 7.80 7.63
C SER A 37 -5.46 7.17 9.00
N PRO A 38 -6.40 6.23 9.20
CA PRO A 38 -6.34 5.29 10.29
C PRO A 38 -5.00 4.56 10.37
N VAL A 39 -4.67 4.01 11.55
CA VAL A 39 -3.47 3.20 11.78
C VAL A 39 -3.78 1.73 11.57
N TYR A 40 -2.94 1.05 10.79
CA TYR A 40 -3.06 -0.38 10.47
C TYR A 40 -1.93 -1.16 11.13
N GLU A 41 -2.25 -2.24 11.83
CA GLU A 41 -1.24 -3.17 12.31
C GLU A 41 -1.06 -4.31 11.30
N THR A 42 0.19 -4.54 10.88
CA THR A 42 0.51 -5.57 9.88
C THR A 42 1.73 -6.37 10.30
N PRO A 43 1.84 -7.66 9.93
CA PRO A 43 3.04 -8.44 10.14
C PRO A 43 4.25 -7.83 9.41
N ALA A 44 5.45 -8.08 9.93
CA ALA A 44 6.67 -7.69 9.23
C ALA A 44 6.83 -8.51 7.95
N LEU A 45 7.21 -7.84 6.86
CA LEU A 45 7.63 -8.51 5.63
C LEU A 45 9.13 -8.77 5.74
N LEU A 46 9.51 -10.03 5.85
CA LEU A 46 10.90 -10.42 6.09
C LEU A 46 11.44 -11.30 4.95
N PRO A 47 12.71 -11.16 4.58
CA PRO A 47 13.36 -12.10 3.68
C PRO A 47 13.55 -13.46 4.36
N GLU A 48 13.74 -14.49 3.55
CA GLU A 48 14.10 -15.83 4.04
C GLU A 48 15.40 -15.77 4.85
N GLY A 49 15.44 -16.46 6.01
CA GLY A 49 16.60 -16.48 6.91
C GLY A 49 16.78 -15.23 7.77
N ALA A 50 15.81 -14.31 7.78
CA ALA A 50 15.88 -13.15 8.68
C ALA A 50 15.92 -13.58 10.16
N PRO A 51 16.63 -12.83 11.04
CA PRO A 51 16.63 -13.08 12.47
C PRO A 51 15.23 -13.08 13.07
N ASN A 52 14.93 -13.99 13.99
CA ASN A 52 13.61 -14.11 14.59
C ASN A 52 13.17 -12.85 15.36
N ASP A 53 14.08 -12.12 15.94
CA ASP A 53 13.83 -10.87 16.66
C ASP A 53 13.42 -9.70 15.74
N TRP A 54 13.56 -9.88 14.42
CA TRP A 54 13.05 -8.92 13.41
C TRP A 54 11.56 -9.09 13.12
N ASN A 55 10.98 -10.24 13.48
CA ASN A 55 9.54 -10.50 13.27
C ASN A 55 8.67 -9.71 14.27
N ARG A 56 8.65 -8.41 14.10
CA ARG A 56 7.88 -7.45 14.91
C ARG A 56 6.82 -6.79 14.04
N PRO A 57 5.55 -6.84 14.42
CA PRO A 57 4.49 -6.22 13.64
C PRO A 57 4.69 -4.70 13.54
N PHE A 58 4.39 -4.16 12.37
CA PHE A 58 4.39 -2.73 12.10
C PHE A 58 3.06 -2.08 12.48
N LEU A 59 3.11 -0.84 12.90
CA LEU A 59 2.00 0.09 12.75
C LEU A 59 2.29 0.96 11.54
N ASN A 60 1.34 0.98 10.59
CA ASN A 60 1.45 1.72 9.34
C ASN A 60 0.30 2.72 9.20
N LEU A 61 0.57 3.84 8.55
CA LEU A 61 -0.41 4.83 8.16
C LEU A 61 0.03 5.55 6.89
N ALA A 62 -0.89 6.23 6.23
CA ALA A 62 -0.60 7.20 5.19
C ALA A 62 -0.84 8.63 5.68
N LEU A 63 -0.08 9.56 5.12
CA LEU A 63 -0.21 10.99 5.36
C LEU A 63 -0.38 11.69 4.01
N GLU A 64 -1.41 12.51 3.89
CA GLU A 64 -1.60 13.45 2.78
C GLU A 64 -1.20 14.85 3.25
N MET A 65 -0.48 15.57 2.42
CA MET A 65 -0.14 16.97 2.69
C MET A 65 0.01 17.76 1.39
N GLU A 66 0.02 19.08 1.49
CA GLU A 66 0.51 19.96 0.45
C GLU A 66 1.96 20.36 0.76
N CYS A 67 2.84 20.23 -0.23
CA CYS A 67 4.24 20.58 -0.09
C CYS A 67 4.68 21.43 -1.29
N ASP A 68 5.41 22.51 -0.99
CA ASP A 68 5.93 23.45 -1.99
C ASP A 68 7.38 23.12 -2.40
N GLN A 69 8.00 22.12 -1.76
CA GLN A 69 9.38 21.71 -2.02
C GLN A 69 9.48 20.76 -3.23
N ASN A 70 10.66 20.65 -3.82
CA ASN A 70 10.97 19.62 -4.81
C ASN A 70 11.05 18.24 -4.14
N PRO A 71 10.51 17.16 -4.76
CA PRO A 71 10.48 15.82 -4.16
C PRO A 71 11.84 15.25 -3.78
N GLU A 72 12.89 15.50 -4.58
CA GLU A 72 14.25 15.02 -4.24
C GLU A 72 14.86 15.77 -3.05
N ALA A 73 14.59 17.07 -2.94
CA ALA A 73 14.99 17.87 -1.78
C ALA A 73 14.22 17.42 -0.52
N PHE A 74 12.92 17.18 -0.67
CA PHE A 74 12.07 16.67 0.41
C PHE A 74 12.50 15.29 0.90
N LEU A 75 12.99 14.42 0.01
CA LEU A 75 13.59 13.13 0.40
C LEU A 75 14.75 13.34 1.40
N GLY A 76 15.56 14.36 1.18
CA GLY A 76 16.64 14.75 2.12
C GLY A 76 16.08 15.12 3.50
N THR A 77 15.04 15.94 3.55
CA THR A 77 14.34 16.32 4.80
C THR A 77 13.77 15.10 5.53
N ILE A 78 13.13 14.17 4.81
CA ILE A 78 12.64 12.90 5.39
C ILE A 78 13.77 12.10 6.02
N GLN A 79 14.88 11.94 5.30
CA GLN A 79 16.04 11.19 5.81
C GLN A 79 16.66 11.84 7.06
N GLU A 80 16.58 13.16 7.19
CA GLU A 80 16.99 13.86 8.41
C GLU A 80 16.04 13.58 9.58
N ILE A 81 14.74 13.57 9.31
CA ILE A 81 13.74 13.16 10.32
C ILE A 81 14.01 11.74 10.79
N GLU A 82 14.15 10.78 9.88
CA GLU A 82 14.43 9.38 10.22
C GLU A 82 15.72 9.22 11.05
N ARG A 83 16.78 9.94 10.69
CA ARG A 83 18.04 9.95 11.45
C ARG A 83 17.86 10.51 12.87
N ALA A 84 17.04 11.56 13.03
CA ALA A 84 16.73 12.13 14.35
C ALA A 84 15.96 11.14 15.25
N PHE A 85 15.21 10.18 14.64
CA PHE A 85 14.53 9.07 15.33
C PHE A 85 15.46 7.88 15.59
N GLY A 86 16.76 8.01 15.36
CA GLY A 86 17.75 6.96 15.61
C GLY A 86 17.87 5.93 14.49
N ARG A 87 17.41 6.25 13.27
CA ARG A 87 17.71 5.44 12.10
C ARG A 87 19.19 5.54 11.78
N GLY A 88 19.97 4.53 12.21
CA GLY A 88 21.37 4.34 11.83
C GLY A 88 21.50 3.56 10.51
N ASP A 89 22.76 3.27 10.12
CA ASP A 89 23.08 2.41 8.96
C ASP A 89 22.76 0.95 9.25
N HIS A 90 21.48 0.66 9.53
CA HIS A 90 21.00 -0.69 9.77
C HIS A 90 20.65 -1.39 8.45
N SER A 91 20.64 -2.72 8.47
CA SER A 91 20.28 -3.53 7.31
C SER A 91 18.84 -3.22 6.84
N LYS A 92 18.60 -3.32 5.55
CA LYS A 92 17.36 -2.94 4.84
C LYS A 92 16.07 -3.44 5.49
N TRP A 93 16.11 -4.57 6.21
CA TRP A 93 14.92 -5.24 6.76
C TRP A 93 14.87 -5.24 8.30
N SER A 94 15.87 -4.63 8.95
CA SER A 94 15.91 -4.57 10.42
C SER A 94 14.75 -3.76 11.00
N PRO A 95 14.33 -4.05 12.24
CA PRO A 95 13.38 -3.23 12.97
C PRO A 95 13.82 -1.77 13.07
N ARG A 96 12.86 -0.86 12.97
CA ARG A 96 13.13 0.59 12.95
C ARG A 96 12.09 1.38 13.73
N THR A 97 12.55 2.46 14.35
CA THR A 97 11.67 3.38 15.09
C THR A 97 10.69 4.05 14.15
N ILE A 98 11.13 4.52 12.99
CA ILE A 98 10.32 5.12 11.95
C ILE A 98 10.87 4.81 10.56
N ASP A 99 9.98 4.62 9.61
CA ASP A 99 10.24 4.49 8.18
C ASP A 99 9.29 5.41 7.45
N ILE A 100 9.78 6.28 6.56
CA ILE A 100 8.96 7.27 5.86
C ILE A 100 9.26 7.17 4.37
N ASP A 101 8.29 6.70 3.59
CA ASP A 101 8.37 6.57 2.15
C ASP A 101 7.55 7.66 1.45
N ILE A 102 8.09 8.27 0.38
CA ILE A 102 7.32 9.13 -0.53
C ILE A 102 6.55 8.22 -1.49
N LEU A 103 5.22 8.22 -1.39
CA LEU A 103 4.37 7.36 -2.19
C LEU A 103 3.97 8.00 -3.53
N LEU A 104 3.47 9.23 -3.47
CA LEU A 104 2.99 10.02 -4.61
C LEU A 104 3.35 11.48 -4.44
N TRP A 105 3.53 12.19 -5.57
CA TRP A 105 3.82 13.63 -5.59
C TRP A 105 3.06 14.31 -6.72
N GLY A 106 1.84 14.75 -6.44
CA GLY A 106 0.92 15.22 -7.48
C GLY A 106 0.73 14.14 -8.55
N ASP A 107 0.86 14.54 -9.80
CA ASP A 107 0.82 13.66 -10.96
C ASP A 107 2.23 13.39 -11.55
N GLN A 108 3.28 13.67 -10.77
CA GLN A 108 4.65 13.50 -11.23
C GLN A 108 5.05 12.03 -11.29
N THR A 109 5.84 11.72 -12.30
CA THR A 109 6.58 10.46 -12.44
C THR A 109 8.07 10.78 -12.37
N ILE A 110 8.77 10.19 -11.42
CA ILE A 110 10.22 10.36 -11.22
C ILE A 110 10.86 8.97 -11.21
N SER A 111 11.93 8.82 -11.98
CA SER A 111 12.74 7.61 -11.97
C SER A 111 14.21 8.04 -11.91
N SER A 112 14.74 8.10 -10.69
CA SER A 112 16.15 8.41 -10.42
C SER A 112 16.75 7.33 -9.52
N PRO A 113 18.09 7.25 -9.42
CA PRO A 113 18.74 6.28 -8.53
C PRO A 113 18.37 6.43 -7.04
N LYS A 114 17.85 7.59 -6.65
CA LYS A 114 17.52 7.92 -5.25
C LYS A 114 16.02 7.92 -4.97
N LEU A 115 15.19 8.18 -5.98
CA LEU A 115 13.75 8.40 -5.80
C LEU A 115 12.96 7.86 -6.99
N GLU A 116 11.96 7.05 -6.70
CA GLU A 116 10.96 6.58 -7.67
C GLU A 116 9.57 7.01 -7.24
N ILE A 117 8.88 7.76 -8.09
CA ILE A 117 7.50 8.24 -7.88
C ILE A 117 6.67 7.89 -9.13
N PRO A 118 5.54 7.22 -9.01
CA PRO A 118 5.01 6.56 -7.81
C PRO A 118 5.96 5.54 -7.21
N HIS A 119 5.94 5.38 -5.89
CA HIS A 119 6.85 4.47 -5.19
C HIS A 119 6.81 3.05 -5.79
N ALA A 120 7.96 2.46 -6.08
CA ALA A 120 8.12 1.20 -6.81
C ALA A 120 7.28 0.02 -6.27
N GLN A 121 7.08 -0.03 -4.96
CA GLN A 121 6.33 -1.10 -4.30
C GLN A 121 4.90 -0.71 -3.93
N LEU A 122 4.44 0.46 -4.34
CA LEU A 122 3.15 1.03 -3.95
C LEU A 122 1.99 0.06 -4.20
N LYS A 123 1.90 -0.50 -5.41
CA LYS A 123 0.82 -1.41 -5.82
C LYS A 123 0.95 -2.84 -5.29
N LYS A 124 2.12 -3.20 -4.72
CA LYS A 124 2.44 -4.58 -4.29
C LYS A 124 2.32 -4.81 -2.79
N ARG A 125 2.12 -3.76 -2.00
CA ARG A 125 2.16 -3.81 -0.53
C ARG A 125 0.82 -3.34 0.06
N ALA A 126 0.02 -4.27 0.57
CA ALA A 126 -1.27 -3.97 1.19
C ALA A 126 -1.13 -2.95 2.34
N PHE A 127 -0.08 -3.07 3.16
CA PHE A 127 0.17 -2.15 4.28
C PHE A 127 0.49 -0.71 3.87
N VAL A 128 0.75 -0.46 2.57
CA VAL A 128 0.87 0.88 1.97
C VAL A 128 -0.44 1.28 1.30
N LEU A 129 -1.06 0.35 0.55
CA LEU A 129 -2.26 0.62 -0.22
C LEU A 129 -3.48 0.90 0.66
N ASP A 130 -3.68 0.13 1.72
CA ASP A 130 -4.89 0.25 2.55
C ASP A 130 -4.96 1.61 3.25
N PRO A 131 -3.90 2.10 3.93
CA PRO A 131 -3.90 3.46 4.47
C PRO A 131 -4.02 4.54 3.38
N LEU A 132 -3.41 4.34 2.20
CA LEU A 132 -3.49 5.32 1.12
C LEU A 132 -4.90 5.46 0.55
N LYS A 133 -5.66 4.37 0.44
CA LYS A 133 -7.06 4.38 -0.04
C LYS A 133 -7.97 5.26 0.83
N ASP A 134 -7.74 5.32 2.14
CA ASP A 134 -8.54 6.15 3.04
C ASP A 134 -8.38 7.66 2.73
N LEU A 135 -7.21 8.06 2.24
CA LEU A 135 -6.92 9.45 1.87
C LEU A 135 -7.17 9.74 0.39
N LYS A 136 -6.93 8.75 -0.48
CA LYS A 136 -7.05 8.83 -1.94
C LYS A 136 -7.81 7.61 -2.49
N PRO A 137 -9.13 7.53 -2.29
CA PRO A 137 -9.93 6.36 -2.69
C PRO A 137 -9.92 6.11 -4.20
N ASP A 138 -9.70 7.16 -5.00
CA ASP A 138 -9.58 7.11 -6.45
C ASP A 138 -8.21 6.64 -6.98
N PHE A 139 -7.28 6.34 -6.10
CA PHE A 139 -5.90 5.95 -6.50
C PHE A 139 -5.88 4.69 -7.38
N LEU A 140 -6.75 3.73 -7.14
CA LEU A 140 -6.86 2.51 -7.96
C LEU A 140 -7.67 2.69 -9.25
N GLY A 141 -8.05 3.89 -9.60
CA GLY A 141 -8.79 4.18 -10.83
C GLY A 141 -10.27 3.81 -10.82
N ILE A 142 -10.77 3.23 -9.73
CA ILE A 142 -12.16 2.77 -9.64
C ILE A 142 -13.15 3.94 -9.52
N ALA A 143 -12.71 5.09 -8.96
CA ALA A 143 -13.63 6.17 -8.61
C ALA A 143 -13.69 7.35 -9.61
N LYS A 144 -12.71 7.54 -10.50
CA LYS A 144 -12.63 8.77 -11.32
C LYS A 144 -12.64 8.59 -12.84
N SER A 145 -12.46 7.37 -13.34
CA SER A 145 -12.31 7.18 -14.78
C SER A 145 -13.60 6.85 -15.53
N HIS A 146 -14.76 6.83 -14.83
CA HIS A 146 -16.00 6.54 -15.52
C HIS A 146 -16.75 7.82 -15.80
N PRO A 147 -16.86 8.23 -17.09
CA PRO A 147 -17.94 9.10 -17.52
C PRO A 147 -19.24 8.47 -17.01
N GLN A 148 -20.20 9.26 -16.60
CA GLN A 148 -21.46 8.83 -15.95
C GLN A 148 -22.26 7.72 -16.68
N HIS A 149 -21.77 7.20 -17.80
CA HIS A 149 -22.43 6.21 -18.66
C HIS A 149 -21.51 5.09 -19.17
N SER A 150 -20.28 4.97 -18.71
CA SER A 150 -19.43 3.83 -19.11
C SER A 150 -19.65 2.64 -18.19
N PRO A 151 -19.86 1.42 -18.72
CA PRO A 151 -20.01 0.24 -17.90
C PRO A 151 -18.71 -0.06 -17.12
N ILE A 152 -18.86 -0.42 -15.84
CA ILE A 152 -17.76 -0.98 -15.05
C ILE A 152 -17.74 -2.48 -15.32
N TRP A 153 -16.66 -2.98 -15.89
CA TRP A 153 -16.50 -4.41 -16.10
C TRP A 153 -16.17 -5.10 -14.77
N MET A 154 -16.93 -6.14 -14.45
CA MET A 154 -16.70 -6.98 -13.28
C MET A 154 -16.22 -8.36 -13.72
N GLY A 155 -15.01 -8.75 -13.29
CA GLY A 155 -14.49 -10.08 -13.43
C GLY A 155 -15.03 -10.98 -12.30
N ILE A 156 -15.59 -12.13 -12.62
CA ILE A 156 -16.07 -13.11 -11.64
C ILE A 156 -15.03 -14.22 -11.50
N MET A 157 -14.56 -14.43 -10.28
CA MET A 157 -13.62 -15.50 -9.95
C MET A 157 -14.24 -16.43 -8.92
N ASN A 158 -14.58 -17.63 -9.34
CA ASN A 158 -15.13 -18.65 -8.46
C ASN A 158 -14.04 -19.64 -8.05
N ILE A 159 -13.68 -19.66 -6.79
CA ILE A 159 -12.67 -20.56 -6.22
C ILE A 159 -13.29 -21.83 -5.61
N THR A 160 -14.55 -22.12 -5.96
CA THR A 160 -15.26 -23.30 -5.49
C THR A 160 -15.20 -24.44 -6.51
N PRO A 161 -15.15 -25.73 -6.06
CA PRO A 161 -15.13 -26.88 -6.96
C PRO A 161 -16.36 -27.01 -7.84
N ASP A 162 -17.48 -26.45 -7.41
CA ASP A 162 -18.81 -26.68 -7.97
C ASP A 162 -19.45 -25.45 -8.61
N SER A 163 -18.69 -24.41 -8.94
CA SER A 163 -19.24 -23.18 -9.52
C SER A 163 -19.76 -23.38 -10.95
N PHE A 164 -20.76 -22.57 -11.35
CA PHE A 164 -21.43 -22.69 -12.64
C PHE A 164 -20.59 -22.30 -13.84
N SER A 165 -19.65 -21.40 -13.67
CA SER A 165 -18.91 -20.81 -14.79
C SER A 165 -17.59 -21.50 -15.07
N ASP A 166 -16.84 -21.86 -14.03
CA ASP A 166 -15.46 -22.36 -14.17
C ASP A 166 -15.02 -23.22 -12.98
N GLY A 167 -15.98 -23.95 -12.39
CA GLY A 167 -15.80 -24.78 -11.19
C GLY A 167 -14.59 -25.67 -11.21
N GLY A 168 -13.78 -25.58 -10.17
CA GLY A 168 -12.62 -26.43 -9.95
C GLY A 168 -11.34 -26.02 -10.67
N SER A 169 -11.39 -25.06 -11.62
CA SER A 169 -10.22 -24.68 -12.40
C SER A 169 -9.19 -23.83 -11.63
N TRP A 170 -9.53 -23.39 -10.39
CA TRP A 170 -8.71 -22.41 -9.64
C TRP A 170 -8.04 -22.95 -8.39
N ARG A 171 -8.16 -24.24 -8.09
CA ARG A 171 -7.43 -24.83 -6.96
C ARG A 171 -5.93 -24.83 -7.24
N MET A 172 -5.20 -23.94 -6.60
CA MET A 172 -3.72 -23.85 -6.62
C MET A 172 -3.13 -23.81 -8.04
N ASN A 173 -3.81 -23.16 -9.00
CA ASN A 173 -3.37 -23.09 -10.37
C ASN A 173 -2.38 -21.93 -10.56
N PRO A 174 -1.21 -22.14 -11.18
CA PRO A 174 -0.30 -21.06 -11.58
C PRO A 174 -0.95 -20.01 -12.49
N ASP A 175 -2.06 -20.36 -13.16
CA ASP A 175 -2.81 -19.46 -14.04
C ASP A 175 -3.59 -18.35 -13.32
N PHE A 176 -3.67 -18.37 -11.98
CA PHE A 176 -4.34 -17.33 -11.18
C PHE A 176 -3.76 -15.93 -11.44
N HIS A 177 -2.44 -15.82 -11.38
CA HIS A 177 -1.75 -14.56 -11.64
C HIS A 177 -1.87 -14.11 -13.10
N GLU A 178 -1.78 -15.05 -14.03
CA GLU A 178 -1.94 -14.76 -15.46
C GLU A 178 -3.34 -14.20 -15.77
N ARG A 179 -4.39 -14.67 -15.08
CA ARG A 179 -5.74 -14.17 -15.27
C ARG A 179 -5.96 -12.80 -14.63
N LEU A 180 -5.39 -12.56 -13.47
CA LEU A 180 -5.39 -11.22 -12.87
C LEU A 180 -4.69 -10.21 -13.78
N ASP A 181 -3.54 -10.59 -14.37
CA ASP A 181 -2.82 -9.76 -15.33
C ASP A 181 -3.64 -9.50 -16.61
N LYS A 182 -4.37 -10.52 -17.12
CA LYS A 182 -5.30 -10.35 -18.22
C LYS A 182 -6.43 -9.38 -17.88
N TRP A 183 -6.99 -9.48 -16.69
CA TRP A 183 -8.08 -8.59 -16.25
C TRP A 183 -7.60 -7.14 -16.07
N ASP A 184 -6.39 -6.93 -15.58
CA ASP A 184 -5.78 -5.60 -15.53
C ASP A 184 -5.63 -5.02 -16.95
N ASN A 185 -5.18 -5.82 -17.92
CA ASN A 185 -5.10 -5.44 -19.33
C ASN A 185 -6.46 -5.12 -19.97
N TYR A 186 -7.54 -5.75 -19.52
CA TYR A 186 -8.91 -5.47 -19.99
C TYR A 186 -9.63 -4.36 -19.21
N SER A 187 -8.93 -3.64 -18.32
CA SER A 187 -9.50 -2.57 -17.49
C SER A 187 -10.70 -3.03 -16.67
N VAL A 188 -10.65 -4.25 -16.13
CA VAL A 188 -11.65 -4.75 -15.20
C VAL A 188 -11.60 -3.92 -13.91
N GLY A 189 -12.69 -3.23 -13.60
CA GLY A 189 -12.77 -2.31 -12.46
C GLY A 189 -13.15 -2.97 -11.13
N ILE A 190 -13.79 -4.15 -11.17
CA ILE A 190 -14.23 -4.90 -10.01
C ILE A 190 -13.91 -6.37 -10.22
N ILE A 191 -13.42 -7.05 -9.19
CA ILE A 191 -13.27 -8.50 -9.16
C ILE A 191 -14.14 -9.04 -8.04
N ASP A 192 -15.13 -9.85 -8.42
CA ASP A 192 -15.96 -10.61 -7.49
C ASP A 192 -15.33 -11.99 -7.26
N VAL A 193 -14.97 -12.28 -6.01
CA VAL A 193 -14.32 -13.54 -5.64
C VAL A 193 -15.28 -14.37 -4.79
N GLY A 194 -15.87 -15.39 -5.41
CA GLY A 194 -16.76 -16.34 -4.74
C GLY A 194 -15.97 -17.49 -4.09
N GLY A 195 -16.01 -17.57 -2.77
CA GLY A 195 -15.41 -18.66 -1.98
C GLY A 195 -16.39 -19.77 -1.61
N GLU A 196 -17.69 -19.62 -1.91
CA GLU A 196 -18.72 -20.57 -1.54
C GLU A 196 -19.73 -20.75 -2.70
N SER A 197 -20.10 -22.00 -2.98
CA SER A 197 -21.07 -22.31 -4.01
C SER A 197 -22.50 -22.29 -3.45
N THR A 198 -23.41 -21.62 -4.13
CA THR A 198 -24.85 -21.61 -3.80
C THR A 198 -25.62 -22.77 -4.40
N ARG A 199 -24.95 -23.73 -5.08
CA ARG A 199 -25.58 -24.90 -5.65
C ARG A 199 -26.11 -25.83 -4.56
N PRO A 200 -27.29 -26.48 -4.76
CA PRO A 200 -27.73 -27.55 -3.88
C PRO A 200 -26.68 -28.68 -3.80
N ARG A 201 -26.29 -29.08 -2.58
CA ARG A 201 -25.24 -30.07 -2.27
C ARG A 201 -23.83 -29.70 -2.68
N ALA A 202 -23.51 -28.40 -2.76
CA ALA A 202 -22.13 -27.95 -2.97
C ALA A 202 -21.21 -28.40 -1.84
N THR A 203 -19.96 -28.69 -2.19
CA THR A 203 -18.92 -29.04 -1.20
C THR A 203 -18.37 -27.76 -0.58
N PRO A 204 -18.35 -27.61 0.76
CA PRO A 204 -17.72 -26.46 1.41
C PRO A 204 -16.23 -26.36 1.04
N VAL A 205 -15.74 -25.14 0.91
CA VAL A 205 -14.31 -24.86 0.75
C VAL A 205 -13.72 -24.69 2.15
N ASN A 206 -12.75 -25.54 2.52
CA ASN A 206 -12.00 -25.46 3.79
C ASN A 206 -10.85 -24.48 3.68
#